data_7d22f6198e899c1436cf1a41777c56af
#
_entry.id   7d22f6198e899c1436cf1a41777c56af
#
_cell.length_a   1.000
_cell.length_b   1.000
_cell.length_c   1.000
_cell.angle_alpha   90.00
_cell.angle_beta   90.00
_cell.angle_gamma   90.00
#
_symmetry.space_group_name_H-M   'P 1'
#
loop_
_entity.id
_entity.type
_entity.pdbx_description
1 polymer ?
#
loop_
_entity_poly.entity_id
_entity_poly.type
_entity_poly.pdbx_seq_one_letter_code
_entity_poly.pdbx_strand_id
1 'polypeptide(L)'
;MAPQSLSTAAKGSEQGEPGTVPKGPRMLAVTTLDGLGFWKFFAAGAYFLKKYRGVLNDLNVFPVPDGDTGSNLYLTVKAALLEANRVKDQPLNAVAAAAANGAMLGARGNSGVIFSQMLRGFAQSVQDRERIDTCELAIALRGAVTEARAALLNPVEGTILSVASAAADEASVLAPHESEFYRLGAAIVRAASDAVERTPEQLPILREAGVVDSGGAGFLYFLEGILRFLPAAKERATAYPRRASRPRAFTHAHGVGKFKYCTEFILKEATIAPDALKDLLAGAGDSLLVAGAPPLLRVHIHTDVPQTVQSHASPHGTIEKLKIDDMQQQHRILVVDAPRRAFSFVAVVPGSGFERIARELGADETLVPQAGANPSVAEILLAVRKCVAPVVVVLPNDPNLILASRLAAEAAEKECVVVPTRDAPAGLAVLISTGGRAENGPVPDIAEFEEAANHVRSASVFFAGKASNIGGLELRKGAPAAQLDGTVIGADTLEHVVVDAAARLCGNDSGLVSLYYGGRQKERDAERLAEAVRARLPKVSVECFFGGQRTTEYVVSFER
;
A
#
# COMPACT_ATOMS: atom_id res chain seq x y z
N MET A 1 -38.37 77.03 35.77
CA MET A 1 -38.78 76.78 37.14
C MET A 1 -37.92 75.63 37.67
N ALA A 2 -36.84 75.96 38.35
CA ALA A 2 -36.28 75.11 39.39
C ALA A 2 -37.16 75.29 40.64
N PRO A 3 -37.09 74.53 41.72
CA PRO A 3 -35.84 74.21 42.43
C PRO A 3 -35.82 72.88 43.22
N GLN A 4 -34.66 72.73 43.84
CA GLN A 4 -34.29 72.23 45.19
C GLN A 4 -33.99 70.70 45.28
N SER A 5 -32.78 70.28 45.48
CA SER A 5 -31.84 70.36 46.60
C SER A 5 -32.23 69.56 47.84
N LEU A 6 -31.31 68.69 48.27
CA LEU A 6 -30.78 68.38 49.60
C LEU A 6 -30.23 66.97 49.62
N SER A 7 -28.96 66.69 49.69
CA SER A 7 -27.99 66.85 50.79
C SER A 7 -27.93 65.68 51.76
N THR A 8 -26.70 65.15 51.86
CA THR A 8 -26.00 64.52 53.01
C THR A 8 -26.26 62.99 53.17
N ALA A 9 -25.29 62.13 53.33
CA ALA A 9 -24.05 62.19 54.07
C ALA A 9 -23.14 60.98 53.75
N ALA A 10 -21.88 61.17 53.93
CA ALA A 10 -20.76 60.26 53.84
C ALA A 10 -20.82 59.03 54.75
N LYS A 11 -20.24 57.92 54.31
CA LYS A 11 -19.08 57.22 54.94
C LYS A 11 -18.95 55.82 54.38
N GLY A 12 -17.73 55.38 54.12
CA GLY A 12 -17.33 54.00 54.07
C GLY A 12 -16.44 53.63 52.87
N SER A 13 -15.16 53.93 53.01
CA SER A 13 -14.09 53.38 52.20
C SER A 13 -14.01 51.86 52.39
N GLU A 14 -14.27 51.08 51.37
CA GLU A 14 -13.69 49.77 51.24
C GLU A 14 -13.10 49.64 49.84
N GLN A 15 -11.78 49.55 49.83
CA GLN A 15 -11.00 49.17 48.62
C GLN A 15 -11.33 47.73 48.25
N GLY A 16 -12.20 47.53 47.28
CA GLY A 16 -12.40 46.24 46.61
C GLY A 16 -11.22 45.96 45.70
N GLU A 17 -10.47 44.93 45.98
CA GLU A 17 -9.47 44.34 45.08
C GLU A 17 -10.04 44.12 43.70
N PRO A 18 -9.25 44.30 42.60
CA PRO A 18 -9.73 44.06 41.25
C PRO A 18 -10.10 42.56 41.10
N GLY A 19 -11.39 42.32 40.81
CA GLY A 19 -11.96 41.00 40.61
C GLY A 19 -11.14 40.17 39.64
N THR A 20 -10.58 39.08 40.14
CA THR A 20 -10.00 38.02 39.33
C THR A 20 -11.06 37.50 38.36
N VAL A 21 -10.86 37.83 37.08
CA VAL A 21 -11.56 37.19 35.98
C VAL A 21 -11.44 35.67 36.15
N PRO A 22 -12.53 34.88 36.16
CA PRO A 22 -12.44 33.45 36.29
C PRO A 22 -11.57 32.93 35.13
N LYS A 23 -10.39 32.40 35.44
CA LYS A 23 -9.58 31.69 34.49
C LYS A 23 -10.45 30.52 34.00
N GLY A 24 -10.88 30.55 32.73
CA GLY A 24 -11.53 29.43 32.07
C GLY A 24 -10.76 28.13 32.33
N PRO A 25 -11.39 26.95 32.19
CA PRO A 25 -10.77 25.71 32.58
C PRO A 25 -9.39 25.58 31.92
N ARG A 26 -8.32 25.57 32.74
CA ARG A 26 -6.96 25.30 32.27
C ARG A 26 -6.99 23.95 31.55
N MET A 27 -6.87 23.94 30.22
CA MET A 27 -6.59 22.72 29.49
C MET A 27 -5.30 22.15 30.09
N LEU A 28 -5.38 20.93 30.63
CA LEU A 28 -4.20 20.25 31.16
C LEU A 28 -3.26 19.96 29.98
N ALA A 29 -2.04 20.50 30.09
CA ALA A 29 -0.99 20.27 29.11
C ALA A 29 -0.70 18.76 29.02
N VAL A 30 -0.62 18.22 27.81
CA VAL A 30 -0.19 16.83 27.57
C VAL A 30 1.34 16.83 27.59
N THR A 31 1.92 16.26 28.65
CA THR A 31 3.39 16.21 28.86
C THR A 31 3.95 14.80 28.75
N THR A 32 3.10 13.79 28.63
CA THR A 32 3.49 12.39 28.42
C THR A 32 2.58 11.72 27.40
N LEU A 33 3.13 10.83 26.61
CA LEU A 33 2.43 10.03 25.60
C LEU A 33 2.51 8.55 25.97
N ASP A 34 1.38 7.95 26.26
CA ASP A 34 1.20 6.51 26.49
C ASP A 34 0.68 5.77 25.24
N GLY A 35 0.46 4.47 25.35
CA GLY A 35 -0.02 3.65 24.23
C GLY A 35 -1.37 4.09 23.67
N LEU A 36 -2.32 4.44 24.54
CA LEU A 36 -3.64 4.93 24.11
C LEU A 36 -3.55 6.31 23.44
N GLY A 37 -2.71 7.19 23.96
CA GLY A 37 -2.41 8.49 23.37
C GLY A 37 -1.78 8.34 21.99
N PHE A 38 -0.79 7.48 21.84
CA PHE A 38 -0.15 7.15 20.58
C PHE A 38 -1.18 6.63 19.55
N TRP A 39 -2.01 5.65 19.93
CA TRP A 39 -3.06 5.14 19.04
C TRP A 39 -4.02 6.25 18.59
N LYS A 40 -4.43 7.15 19.48
CA LYS A 40 -5.31 8.28 19.16
C LYS A 40 -4.66 9.24 18.17
N PHE A 41 -3.39 9.56 18.37
CA PHE A 41 -2.62 10.42 17.46
C PHE A 41 -2.51 9.79 16.10
N PHE A 42 -2.19 8.51 16.07
CA PHE A 42 -2.09 7.75 14.82
C PHE A 42 -3.43 7.71 14.06
N ALA A 43 -4.55 7.53 14.76
CA ALA A 43 -5.89 7.55 14.18
C ALA A 43 -6.25 8.92 13.58
N ALA A 44 -5.83 10.02 14.24
CA ALA A 44 -6.04 11.36 13.74
C ALA A 44 -5.22 11.66 12.48
N GLY A 45 -3.94 11.25 12.44
CA GLY A 45 -3.10 11.33 11.26
C GLY A 45 -3.67 10.50 10.09
N ALA A 46 -4.12 9.28 10.35
CA ALA A 46 -4.76 8.42 9.36
C ALA A 46 -6.04 9.05 8.76
N TYR A 47 -6.84 9.73 9.57
CA TYR A 47 -8.03 10.44 9.11
C TYR A 47 -7.68 11.57 8.13
N PHE A 48 -6.62 12.33 8.40
CA PHE A 48 -6.15 13.40 7.51
C PHE A 48 -5.61 12.85 6.19
N LEU A 49 -4.80 11.81 6.23
CA LEU A 49 -4.34 11.13 5.02
C LEU A 49 -5.51 10.64 4.15
N LYS A 50 -6.53 10.05 4.77
CA LYS A 50 -7.75 9.65 4.05
C LYS A 50 -8.44 10.82 3.39
N LYS A 51 -8.55 11.96 4.11
CA LYS A 51 -9.23 13.17 3.63
C LYS A 51 -8.51 13.78 2.43
N TYR A 52 -7.18 13.84 2.46
CA TYR A 52 -6.35 14.49 1.44
C TYR A 52 -5.76 13.52 0.42
N ARG A 53 -6.17 12.24 0.43
CA ARG A 53 -5.66 11.19 -0.46
C ARG A 53 -5.68 11.59 -1.93
N GLY A 54 -6.77 12.19 -2.42
CA GLY A 54 -6.89 12.62 -3.82
C GLY A 54 -5.89 13.71 -4.17
N VAL A 55 -5.74 14.72 -3.29
CA VAL A 55 -4.75 15.80 -3.47
C VAL A 55 -3.33 15.24 -3.55
N LEU A 56 -2.99 14.28 -2.67
CA LEU A 56 -1.68 13.63 -2.67
C LEU A 56 -1.44 12.82 -3.95
N ASN A 57 -2.46 12.14 -4.45
CA ASN A 57 -2.36 11.43 -5.72
C ASN A 57 -2.13 12.39 -6.89
N ASP A 58 -2.77 13.57 -6.87
CA ASP A 58 -2.60 14.60 -7.90
C ASP A 58 -1.20 15.26 -7.88
N LEU A 59 -0.52 15.25 -6.73
CA LEU A 59 0.87 15.75 -6.59
C LEU A 59 1.91 14.74 -7.06
N ASN A 60 1.56 13.47 -7.25
CA ASN A 60 2.51 12.40 -7.52
C ASN A 60 3.09 12.52 -8.94
N VAL A 61 4.36 12.92 -9.03
CA VAL A 61 5.14 12.99 -10.27
C VAL A 61 6.50 12.29 -10.19
N PHE A 62 6.92 11.89 -8.97
CA PHE A 62 8.22 11.25 -8.73
C PHE A 62 8.05 10.07 -7.74
N PRO A 63 8.78 8.97 -7.92
CA PRO A 63 9.68 8.63 -9.05
C PRO A 63 8.92 8.28 -10.33
N VAL A 64 7.64 7.92 -10.23
CA VAL A 64 6.74 7.60 -11.36
C VAL A 64 5.42 8.35 -11.17
N PRO A 65 4.87 9.01 -12.20
CA PRO A 65 3.62 9.76 -12.09
C PRO A 65 2.37 8.85 -12.19
N ASP A 66 2.30 7.81 -11.35
CA ASP A 66 1.23 6.82 -11.31
C ASP A 66 -0.02 7.28 -10.52
N GLY A 67 0.09 8.40 -9.78
CA GLY A 67 -1.03 9.03 -9.09
C GLY A 67 -1.56 8.20 -7.92
N ASP A 68 -0.74 7.40 -7.25
CA ASP A 68 -1.17 6.48 -6.21
C ASP A 68 -0.53 6.70 -4.83
N THR A 69 0.43 7.62 -4.71
CA THR A 69 1.18 7.89 -3.46
C THR A 69 0.27 8.13 -2.25
N GLY A 70 -0.77 8.94 -2.40
CA GLY A 70 -1.72 9.19 -1.31
C GLY A 70 -2.52 7.95 -0.91
N SER A 71 -2.85 7.10 -1.88
CA SER A 71 -3.54 5.82 -1.64
C SER A 71 -2.65 4.82 -0.93
N ASN A 72 -1.42 4.67 -1.39
CA ASN A 72 -0.42 3.77 -0.83
C ASN A 72 -0.07 4.15 0.62
N LEU A 73 0.19 5.43 0.88
CA LEU A 73 0.50 5.92 2.22
C LEU A 73 -0.69 5.74 3.18
N TYR A 74 -1.92 6.11 2.74
CA TYR A 74 -3.13 5.90 3.56
C TYR A 74 -3.37 4.43 3.88
N LEU A 75 -3.22 3.52 2.91
CA LEU A 75 -3.46 2.09 3.13
C LEU A 75 -2.41 1.49 4.07
N THR A 76 -1.16 1.92 4.00
CA THR A 76 -0.09 1.55 4.91
C THR A 76 -0.39 2.00 6.35
N VAL A 77 -0.74 3.28 6.53
CA VAL A 77 -1.11 3.83 7.84
C VAL A 77 -2.37 3.17 8.41
N LYS A 78 -3.34 2.84 7.55
CA LYS A 78 -4.55 2.10 7.95
C LYS A 78 -4.22 0.71 8.45
N ALA A 79 -3.29 0.00 7.83
CA ALA A 79 -2.85 -1.32 8.27
C ALA A 79 -2.16 -1.23 9.64
N ALA A 80 -1.27 -0.26 9.84
CA ALA A 80 -0.66 0.04 11.14
C ALA A 80 -1.70 0.30 12.23
N LEU A 81 -2.69 1.13 11.93
CA LEU A 81 -3.76 1.49 12.87
C LEU A 81 -4.62 0.29 13.27
N LEU A 82 -4.87 -0.65 12.34
CA LEU A 82 -5.64 -1.86 12.61
C LEU A 82 -4.92 -2.78 13.59
N GLU A 83 -3.61 -2.99 13.44
CA GLU A 83 -2.83 -3.81 14.37
C GLU A 83 -2.66 -3.11 15.72
N ALA A 84 -2.32 -1.82 15.74
CA ALA A 84 -2.25 -1.04 16.97
C ALA A 84 -3.57 -1.02 17.75
N ASN A 85 -4.73 -1.03 17.08
CA ASN A 85 -6.04 -1.06 17.73
C ASN A 85 -6.30 -2.34 18.53
N ARG A 86 -5.63 -3.45 18.22
CA ARG A 86 -5.77 -4.72 18.95
C ARG A 86 -5.16 -4.65 20.35
N VAL A 87 -4.16 -3.78 20.51
CA VAL A 87 -3.36 -3.62 21.74
C VAL A 87 -3.35 -2.19 22.27
N LYS A 88 -4.29 -1.33 21.86
CA LYS A 88 -4.30 0.11 22.15
C LYS A 88 -4.31 0.49 23.63
N ASP A 89 -4.77 -0.42 24.49
CA ASP A 89 -4.83 -0.25 25.93
C ASP A 89 -3.57 -0.80 26.65
N GLN A 90 -2.58 -1.26 25.87
CA GLN A 90 -1.27 -1.71 26.35
C GLN A 90 -0.28 -0.52 26.45
N PRO A 91 0.89 -0.72 27.11
CA PRO A 91 1.97 0.27 27.13
C PRO A 91 2.40 0.72 25.73
N LEU A 92 3.03 1.91 25.65
CA LEU A 92 3.44 2.53 24.37
C LEU A 92 4.29 1.62 23.49
N ASN A 93 5.28 0.93 24.07
CA ASN A 93 6.15 0.02 23.34
C ASN A 93 5.37 -1.09 22.61
N ALA A 94 4.37 -1.68 23.25
CA ALA A 94 3.53 -2.72 22.64
C ALA A 94 2.66 -2.16 21.50
N VAL A 95 2.09 -0.96 21.69
CA VAL A 95 1.25 -0.31 20.68
C VAL A 95 2.08 0.15 19.48
N ALA A 96 3.28 0.71 19.72
CA ALA A 96 4.20 1.14 18.68
C ALA A 96 4.73 -0.06 17.86
N ALA A 97 5.11 -1.16 18.53
CA ALA A 97 5.54 -2.39 17.86
C ALA A 97 4.44 -3.00 16.98
N ALA A 98 3.20 -3.04 17.48
CA ALA A 98 2.05 -3.52 16.71
C ALA A 98 1.78 -2.62 15.48
N ALA A 99 1.86 -1.29 15.66
CA ALA A 99 1.74 -0.35 14.55
C ALA A 99 2.84 -0.56 13.49
N ALA A 100 4.09 -0.74 13.90
CA ALA A 100 5.21 -0.98 13.01
C ALA A 100 5.04 -2.29 12.22
N ASN A 101 4.65 -3.38 12.88
CA ASN A 101 4.37 -4.65 12.22
C ASN A 101 3.21 -4.53 11.22
N GLY A 102 2.12 -3.86 11.61
CA GLY A 102 0.99 -3.60 10.72
C GLY A 102 1.36 -2.75 9.52
N ALA A 103 2.19 -1.70 9.72
CA ALA A 103 2.71 -0.87 8.64
C ALA A 103 3.59 -1.67 7.69
N MET A 104 4.50 -2.49 8.22
CA MET A 104 5.43 -3.30 7.42
C MET A 104 4.66 -4.26 6.49
N LEU A 105 3.74 -5.04 7.04
CA LEU A 105 2.94 -5.99 6.25
C LEU A 105 1.97 -5.30 5.29
N GLY A 106 1.45 -4.14 5.67
CA GLY A 106 0.53 -3.35 4.86
C GLY A 106 1.20 -2.36 3.92
N ALA A 107 2.54 -2.25 3.94
CA ALA A 107 3.29 -1.28 3.13
C ALA A 107 3.02 -1.44 1.63
N ARG A 108 2.76 -0.29 0.97
CA ARG A 108 2.45 -0.22 -0.46
C ARG A 108 3.26 0.89 -1.11
N GLY A 109 3.86 0.59 -2.25
CA GLY A 109 4.70 1.54 -2.99
C GLY A 109 5.87 2.08 -2.15
N ASN A 110 6.70 2.94 -2.74
CA ASN A 110 7.88 3.49 -2.05
C ASN A 110 7.51 4.31 -0.82
N SER A 111 6.50 5.18 -0.91
CA SER A 111 6.11 6.06 0.20
C SER A 111 5.58 5.27 1.40
N GLY A 112 4.80 4.21 1.15
CA GLY A 112 4.31 3.33 2.22
C GLY A 112 5.42 2.52 2.87
N VAL A 113 6.37 2.02 2.08
CA VAL A 113 7.53 1.29 2.61
C VAL A 113 8.41 2.21 3.45
N ILE A 114 8.75 3.42 2.96
CA ILE A 114 9.54 4.39 3.74
C ILE A 114 8.83 4.72 5.06
N PHE A 115 7.52 4.98 5.02
CA PHE A 115 6.76 5.26 6.23
C PHE A 115 6.75 4.05 7.20
N SER A 116 6.70 2.82 6.70
CA SER A 116 6.76 1.62 7.53
C SER A 116 8.12 1.49 8.24
N GLN A 117 9.23 1.84 7.56
CA GLN A 117 10.56 1.84 8.17
C GLN A 117 10.72 2.99 9.19
N MET A 118 10.13 4.16 8.93
CA MET A 118 10.04 5.22 9.95
C MET A 118 9.35 4.73 11.21
N LEU A 119 8.24 4.01 11.07
CA LEU A 119 7.49 3.47 12.20
C LEU A 119 8.27 2.39 12.94
N ARG A 120 9.05 1.58 12.22
CA ARG A 120 9.96 0.57 12.79
C ARG A 120 11.04 1.24 13.64
N GLY A 121 11.73 2.26 13.12
CA GLY A 121 12.75 3.00 13.86
C GLY A 121 12.18 3.72 15.09
N PHE A 122 10.96 4.28 14.99
CA PHE A 122 10.23 4.82 16.13
C PHE A 122 9.98 3.76 17.21
N ALA A 123 9.43 2.60 16.83
CA ALA A 123 9.12 1.51 17.75
C ALA A 123 10.37 0.95 18.44
N GLN A 124 11.48 0.81 17.71
CA GLN A 124 12.77 0.42 18.28
C GLN A 124 13.27 1.42 19.34
N SER A 125 13.11 2.72 19.08
CA SER A 125 13.55 3.77 20.00
C SER A 125 12.74 3.81 21.30
N VAL A 126 11.52 3.26 21.31
CA VAL A 126 10.63 3.23 22.49
C VAL A 126 10.39 1.82 23.04
N GLN A 127 11.19 0.82 22.65
CA GLN A 127 10.98 -0.60 22.98
C GLN A 127 10.90 -0.87 24.49
N ASP A 128 11.60 -0.08 25.32
CA ASP A 128 11.65 -0.22 26.78
C ASP A 128 10.81 0.86 27.50
N ARG A 129 9.88 1.52 26.79
CA ARG A 129 9.11 2.65 27.32
C ARG A 129 7.61 2.35 27.37
N GLU A 130 7.04 2.48 28.56
CA GLU A 130 5.57 2.42 28.73
C GLU A 130 4.90 3.73 28.28
N ARG A 131 5.60 4.84 28.43
CA ARG A 131 5.23 6.19 28.03
C ARG A 131 6.49 7.00 27.74
N ILE A 132 6.36 8.07 26.98
CA ILE A 132 7.46 8.96 26.64
C ILE A 132 7.10 10.42 26.90
N ASP A 133 8.11 11.24 27.15
CA ASP A 133 8.05 12.70 27.17
C ASP A 133 8.46 13.31 25.81
N THR A 134 8.60 14.63 25.76
CA THR A 134 8.99 15.37 24.55
C THR A 134 10.42 15.06 24.11
N CYS A 135 11.36 14.87 25.04
CA CYS A 135 12.75 14.53 24.73
C CYS A 135 12.85 13.11 24.12
N GLU A 136 12.14 12.16 24.70
CA GLU A 136 12.09 10.79 24.19
C GLU A 136 11.35 10.73 22.84
N LEU A 137 10.33 11.58 22.60
CA LEU A 137 9.71 11.74 21.28
C LEU A 137 10.73 12.22 20.23
N ALA A 138 11.56 13.20 20.55
CA ALA A 138 12.59 13.70 19.64
C ALA A 138 13.61 12.60 19.29
N ILE A 139 14.03 11.79 20.26
CA ILE A 139 14.89 10.62 20.05
C ILE A 139 14.20 9.61 19.12
N ALA A 140 12.92 9.32 19.35
CA ALA A 140 12.15 8.37 18.55
C ALA A 140 11.94 8.85 17.09
N LEU A 141 11.72 10.15 16.89
CA LEU A 141 11.65 10.73 15.53
C LEU A 141 13.00 10.65 14.81
N ARG A 142 14.11 10.85 15.52
CA ARG A 142 15.45 10.68 14.96
C ARG A 142 15.71 9.22 14.56
N GLY A 143 15.35 8.25 15.41
CA GLY A 143 15.41 6.84 15.13
C GLY A 143 14.58 6.44 13.90
N ALA A 144 13.38 7.02 13.75
CA ALA A 144 12.52 6.83 12.59
C ALA A 144 13.21 7.26 11.28
N VAL A 145 13.84 8.43 11.25
CA VAL A 145 14.56 8.93 10.08
C VAL A 145 15.77 8.06 9.76
N THR A 146 16.53 7.67 10.78
CA THR A 146 17.73 6.84 10.63
C THR A 146 17.39 5.49 10.00
N GLU A 147 16.35 4.81 10.49
CA GLU A 147 15.92 3.52 9.98
C GLU A 147 15.39 3.63 8.54
N ALA A 148 14.59 4.67 8.24
CA ALA A 148 14.08 4.90 6.90
C ALA A 148 15.19 5.15 5.88
N ARG A 149 16.23 5.90 6.25
CA ARG A 149 17.40 6.15 5.39
C ARG A 149 18.23 4.87 5.16
N ALA A 150 18.43 4.08 6.21
CA ALA A 150 19.19 2.82 6.13
C ALA A 150 18.51 1.77 5.24
N ALA A 151 17.17 1.79 5.16
CA ALA A 151 16.40 0.87 4.33
C ALA A 151 16.49 1.16 2.82
N LEU A 152 16.99 2.33 2.42
CA LEU A 152 17.07 2.75 1.03
C LEU A 152 18.48 2.62 0.48
N LEU A 153 18.61 2.03 -0.72
CA LEU A 153 19.92 1.93 -1.40
C LEU A 153 20.46 3.30 -1.79
N ASN A 154 19.57 4.18 -2.28
CA ASN A 154 19.91 5.53 -2.72
C ASN A 154 18.87 6.52 -2.14
N PRO A 155 19.08 7.03 -0.91
CA PRO A 155 18.19 8.05 -0.34
C PRO A 155 18.23 9.33 -1.20
N VAL A 156 17.05 9.84 -1.58
CA VAL A 156 16.92 11.05 -2.42
C VAL A 156 16.41 12.21 -1.57
N GLU A 157 17.13 13.33 -1.60
CA GLU A 157 16.70 14.57 -0.96
C GLU A 157 15.58 15.26 -1.77
N GLY A 158 14.80 16.11 -1.10
CA GLY A 158 13.59 16.70 -1.69
C GLY A 158 12.39 15.75 -1.68
N THR A 159 12.41 14.72 -0.82
CA THR A 159 11.34 13.72 -0.67
C THR A 159 10.84 13.67 0.78
N ILE A 160 9.95 12.72 1.08
CA ILE A 160 9.47 12.43 2.44
C ILE A 160 10.61 12.34 3.47
N LEU A 161 11.81 11.90 3.07
CA LEU A 161 12.97 11.81 3.96
C LEU A 161 13.45 13.18 4.42
N SER A 162 13.53 14.16 3.51
CA SER A 162 13.94 15.54 3.87
C SER A 162 12.94 16.19 4.81
N VAL A 163 11.64 15.95 4.59
CA VAL A 163 10.56 16.48 5.44
C VAL A 163 10.59 15.83 6.83
N ALA A 164 10.78 14.52 6.89
CA ALA A 164 10.89 13.81 8.17
C ALA A 164 12.17 14.21 8.93
N SER A 165 13.28 14.44 8.21
CA SER A 165 14.52 14.93 8.83
C SER A 165 14.32 16.32 9.45
N ALA A 166 13.72 17.26 8.73
CA ALA A 166 13.43 18.60 9.26
C ALA A 166 12.53 18.56 10.50
N ALA A 167 11.52 17.69 10.50
CA ALA A 167 10.64 17.46 11.65
C ALA A 167 11.41 16.91 12.87
N ALA A 168 12.31 15.95 12.66
CA ALA A 168 13.13 15.36 13.73
C ALA A 168 14.21 16.32 14.25
N ASP A 169 14.78 17.15 13.36
CA ASP A 169 15.77 18.18 13.74
C ASP A 169 15.14 19.24 14.63
N GLU A 170 13.98 19.77 14.25
CA GLU A 170 13.22 20.75 15.05
C GLU A 170 12.81 20.17 16.40
N ALA A 171 12.32 18.92 16.43
CA ALA A 171 12.02 18.23 17.67
C ALA A 171 13.25 18.14 18.59
N SER A 172 14.42 17.82 18.05
CA SER A 172 15.65 17.67 18.82
C SER A 172 16.15 19.00 19.42
N VAL A 173 15.91 20.11 18.73
CA VAL A 173 16.27 21.44 19.20
C VAL A 173 15.35 21.93 20.31
N LEU A 174 14.05 21.71 20.17
CA LEU A 174 13.06 22.31 21.09
C LEU A 174 12.69 21.40 22.27
N ALA A 175 12.71 20.11 22.14
CA ALA A 175 12.28 19.19 23.20
C ALA A 175 12.96 19.38 24.55
N PRO A 176 14.26 19.74 24.66
CA PRO A 176 14.90 20.01 25.94
C PRO A 176 14.31 21.23 26.69
N HIS A 177 13.60 22.11 25.97
CA HIS A 177 13.06 23.37 26.49
C HIS A 177 11.52 23.43 26.47
N GLU A 178 10.86 22.42 25.87
CA GLU A 178 9.41 22.38 25.73
C GLU A 178 8.85 21.03 26.17
N SER A 179 8.12 20.99 27.24
CA SER A 179 7.52 19.79 27.82
C SER A 179 6.09 19.54 27.34
N GLU A 180 5.48 20.47 26.60
CA GLU A 180 4.11 20.35 26.13
C GLU A 180 4.05 19.82 24.68
N PHE A 181 3.45 18.65 24.48
CA PHE A 181 3.34 17.99 23.17
C PHE A 181 2.67 18.86 22.09
N TYR A 182 1.70 19.69 22.46
CA TYR A 182 1.04 20.58 21.50
C TYR A 182 1.99 21.64 20.95
N ARG A 183 2.79 22.30 21.80
CA ARG A 183 3.72 23.35 21.38
C ARG A 183 4.87 22.77 20.57
N LEU A 184 5.44 21.65 21.03
CA LEU A 184 6.46 20.94 20.28
C LEU A 184 5.90 20.46 18.93
N GLY A 185 4.71 19.87 18.90
CA GLY A 185 4.04 19.43 17.68
C GLY A 185 3.77 20.56 16.69
N ALA A 186 3.40 21.76 17.18
CA ALA A 186 3.20 22.92 16.32
C ALA A 186 4.49 23.41 15.65
N ALA A 187 5.63 23.31 16.34
CA ALA A 187 6.94 23.62 15.76
C ALA A 187 7.37 22.57 14.74
N ILE A 188 7.21 21.29 15.06
CA ILE A 188 7.48 20.16 14.16
C ILE A 188 6.68 20.30 12.86
N VAL A 189 5.37 20.61 12.94
CA VAL A 189 4.51 20.79 11.76
C VAL A 189 4.97 21.97 10.91
N ARG A 190 5.41 23.08 11.52
CA ARG A 190 5.98 24.21 10.75
C ARG A 190 7.24 23.82 10.02
N ALA A 191 8.20 23.19 10.71
CA ALA A 191 9.44 22.75 10.07
C ALA A 191 9.19 21.77 8.92
N ALA A 192 8.24 20.85 9.10
CA ALA A 192 7.79 19.94 8.04
C ALA A 192 7.15 20.69 6.86
N SER A 193 6.32 21.71 7.12
CA SER A 193 5.69 22.55 6.07
C SER A 193 6.74 23.30 5.27
N ASP A 194 7.68 23.96 5.94
CA ASP A 194 8.78 24.67 5.29
C ASP A 194 9.67 23.73 4.46
N ALA A 195 9.86 22.49 4.94
CA ALA A 195 10.60 21.48 4.20
C ALA A 195 9.84 20.98 2.96
N VAL A 196 8.51 20.81 3.04
CA VAL A 196 7.67 20.45 1.87
C VAL A 196 7.77 21.54 0.81
N GLU A 197 7.66 22.82 1.18
CA GLU A 197 7.76 23.93 0.24
C GLU A 197 9.13 24.00 -0.47
N ARG A 198 10.20 23.54 0.19
CA ARG A 198 11.55 23.50 -0.38
C ARG A 198 11.87 22.25 -1.19
N THR A 199 11.01 21.24 -1.22
CA THR A 199 11.25 20.01 -2.01
C THR A 199 11.52 20.27 -3.50
N PRO A 200 10.86 21.27 -4.19
CA PRO A 200 11.18 21.58 -5.58
C PRO A 200 12.57 22.21 -5.79
N GLU A 201 13.18 22.79 -4.74
CA GLU A 201 14.54 23.33 -4.81
C GLU A 201 15.58 22.20 -4.80
N GLN A 202 15.27 21.10 -4.11
CA GLN A 202 16.15 19.95 -3.90
C GLN A 202 15.99 18.89 -4.99
N LEU A 203 14.80 18.77 -5.61
CA LEU A 203 14.51 17.76 -6.62
C LEU A 203 13.99 18.43 -7.91
N PRO A 204 14.83 18.51 -8.98
CA PRO A 204 14.52 19.27 -10.20
C PRO A 204 13.19 18.90 -10.87
N ILE A 205 12.84 17.61 -10.90
CA ILE A 205 11.59 17.13 -11.52
C ILE A 205 10.33 17.72 -10.84
N LEU A 206 10.38 17.98 -9.53
CA LEU A 206 9.26 18.62 -8.80
C LEU A 206 9.13 20.08 -9.20
N ARG A 207 10.26 20.78 -9.39
CA ARG A 207 10.28 22.17 -9.85
C ARG A 207 9.75 22.29 -11.26
N GLU A 208 10.16 21.40 -12.16
CA GLU A 208 9.68 21.35 -13.54
C GLU A 208 8.18 21.09 -13.62
N ALA A 209 7.67 20.20 -12.78
CA ALA A 209 6.24 19.90 -12.70
C ALA A 209 5.43 20.96 -11.94
N GLY A 210 6.09 21.92 -11.27
CA GLY A 210 5.43 22.96 -10.46
C GLY A 210 4.66 22.39 -9.26
N VAL A 211 5.16 21.32 -8.64
CA VAL A 211 4.53 20.64 -7.49
C VAL A 211 5.55 20.37 -6.40
N VAL A 212 5.06 20.11 -5.18
CA VAL A 212 5.86 19.63 -4.05
C VAL A 212 5.87 18.10 -4.02
N ASP A 213 6.78 17.50 -3.23
CA ASP A 213 6.83 16.06 -3.04
C ASP A 213 5.54 15.53 -2.41
N SER A 214 4.89 14.58 -3.09
CA SER A 214 3.65 13.95 -2.64
C SER A 214 3.81 13.16 -1.35
N GLY A 215 4.93 12.42 -1.19
CA GLY A 215 5.25 11.67 0.01
C GLY A 215 5.47 12.57 1.22
N GLY A 216 6.25 13.64 1.05
CA GLY A 216 6.52 14.66 2.07
C GLY A 216 5.25 15.41 2.47
N ALA A 217 4.43 15.83 1.50
CA ALA A 217 3.12 16.43 1.76
C ALA A 217 2.20 15.47 2.53
N GLY A 218 2.24 14.17 2.20
CA GLY A 218 1.50 13.14 2.93
C GLY A 218 1.94 13.01 4.39
N PHE A 219 3.25 13.03 4.65
CA PHE A 219 3.78 13.03 6.01
C PHE A 219 3.39 14.30 6.77
N LEU A 220 3.44 15.47 6.13
CA LEU A 220 2.96 16.74 6.72
C LEU A 220 1.47 16.64 7.11
N TYR A 221 0.59 16.16 6.20
CA TYR A 221 -0.83 16.00 6.54
C TYR A 221 -1.08 14.99 7.67
N PHE A 222 -0.25 13.96 7.78
CA PHE A 222 -0.30 13.04 8.91
C PHE A 222 0.03 13.77 10.23
N LEU A 223 1.09 14.57 10.28
CA LEU A 223 1.48 15.39 11.45
C LEU A 223 0.43 16.46 11.78
N GLU A 224 -0.13 17.14 10.79
CA GLU A 224 -1.22 18.11 10.99
C GLU A 224 -2.46 17.47 11.61
N GLY A 225 -2.79 16.26 11.18
CA GLY A 225 -3.89 15.48 11.76
C GLY A 225 -3.69 15.23 13.24
N ILE A 226 -2.47 14.87 13.66
CA ILE A 226 -2.09 14.69 15.06
C ILE A 226 -2.22 16.02 15.82
N LEU A 227 -1.64 17.09 15.29
CA LEU A 227 -1.64 18.40 15.95
C LEU A 227 -3.07 18.95 16.19
N ARG A 228 -3.94 18.83 15.20
CA ARG A 228 -5.34 19.28 15.30
C ARG A 228 -6.18 18.46 16.28
N PHE A 229 -5.78 17.23 16.54
CA PHE A 229 -6.44 16.36 17.50
C PHE A 229 -6.05 16.70 18.96
N LEU A 230 -4.83 17.17 19.19
CA LEU A 230 -4.28 17.45 20.53
C LEU A 230 -5.14 18.39 21.38
N PRO A 231 -5.67 19.53 20.87
CA PRO A 231 -6.56 20.43 21.63
C PRO A 231 -7.97 19.86 21.80
N ALA A 232 -8.46 19.07 20.85
CA ALA A 232 -9.84 18.56 20.81
C ALA A 232 -10.03 17.25 21.58
N ALA A 233 -8.97 16.60 22.05
CA ALA A 233 -9.01 15.29 22.70
C ALA A 233 -9.86 15.27 23.97
N LYS A 234 -10.05 16.42 24.65
CA LYS A 234 -10.86 16.51 25.87
C LYS A 234 -12.37 16.63 25.63
N GLU A 235 -12.80 17.26 24.54
CA GLU A 235 -14.24 17.46 24.30
C GLU A 235 -14.90 16.31 23.53
N ARG A 236 -14.14 15.53 22.75
CA ARG A 236 -14.66 14.48 21.89
C ARG A 236 -14.52 13.05 22.42
N ALA A 237 -13.78 12.82 23.48
CA ALA A 237 -13.69 11.49 24.13
C ALA A 237 -15.03 11.01 24.69
N THR A 238 -15.99 11.93 24.88
CA THR A 238 -17.35 11.64 25.37
C THR A 238 -18.40 11.48 24.27
N ALA A 239 -18.09 11.74 23.00
CA ALA A 239 -19.06 11.87 21.91
C ALA A 239 -18.98 10.83 20.77
N TYR A 240 -18.29 9.70 20.94
CA TYR A 240 -18.39 8.63 19.97
C TYR A 240 -19.54 7.67 20.32
N PRO A 241 -20.63 7.65 19.52
CA PRO A 241 -21.63 6.62 19.68
C PRO A 241 -20.99 5.27 19.38
N ARG A 242 -21.16 4.31 20.31
CA ARG A 242 -20.89 2.90 20.08
C ARG A 242 -21.70 2.45 18.86
N ARG A 243 -21.08 2.43 17.70
CA ARG A 243 -21.66 1.79 16.52
C ARG A 243 -21.50 0.29 16.66
N ALA A 244 -22.65 -0.37 16.58
CA ALA A 244 -22.77 -1.81 16.62
C ALA A 244 -21.73 -2.50 15.73
N SER A 245 -21.18 -3.58 16.26
CA SER A 245 -20.26 -4.51 15.62
C SER A 245 -20.78 -4.93 14.24
N ARG A 246 -20.05 -4.53 13.18
CA ARG A 246 -20.19 -5.16 11.87
C ARG A 246 -19.50 -6.54 11.90
N PRO A 247 -20.02 -7.53 11.17
CA PRO A 247 -19.48 -8.87 11.17
C PRO A 247 -18.00 -8.86 10.78
N ARG A 248 -17.18 -9.55 11.54
CA ARG A 248 -15.76 -9.81 11.26
C ARG A 248 -15.65 -10.53 9.92
N ALA A 249 -14.89 -9.96 8.98
CA ALA A 249 -14.33 -10.73 7.89
C ALA A 249 -13.28 -11.67 8.49
N PHE A 250 -13.54 -12.96 8.43
CA PHE A 250 -12.60 -13.98 8.87
C PHE A 250 -11.52 -14.14 7.81
N THR A 251 -10.29 -13.81 8.14
CA THR A 251 -9.12 -14.30 7.41
C THR A 251 -8.84 -15.71 7.92
N HIS A 252 -9.02 -16.69 7.06
CA HIS A 252 -8.65 -18.07 7.36
C HIS A 252 -7.12 -18.17 7.42
N ALA A 253 -6.57 -18.36 8.62
CA ALA A 253 -5.24 -18.92 8.79
C ALA A 253 -5.38 -20.44 8.61
N HIS A 254 -5.01 -20.95 7.46
CA HIS A 254 -4.93 -22.39 7.24
C HIS A 254 -3.65 -22.92 7.91
N GLY A 255 -3.80 -23.34 9.18
CA GLY A 255 -2.92 -24.36 9.73
C GLY A 255 -3.21 -25.69 9.00
N VAL A 256 -2.18 -26.52 8.80
CA VAL A 256 -2.30 -27.86 8.22
C VAL A 256 -3.41 -28.61 8.94
N GLY A 257 -4.57 -28.76 8.30
CA GLY A 257 -5.79 -29.24 8.93
C GLY A 257 -5.71 -30.72 9.30
N LYS A 258 -6.24 -31.01 10.48
CA LYS A 258 -6.36 -32.34 11.08
C LYS A 258 -7.34 -33.24 10.29
N PHE A 259 -8.16 -32.66 9.39
CA PHE A 259 -9.25 -33.30 8.66
C PHE A 259 -9.02 -33.28 7.16
N LYS A 260 -9.60 -34.27 6.47
CA LYS A 260 -9.36 -34.52 5.04
C LYS A 260 -10.16 -33.61 4.11
N TYR A 261 -11.42 -33.29 4.46
CA TYR A 261 -12.33 -32.57 3.59
C TYR A 261 -12.71 -31.20 4.14
N CYS A 262 -12.69 -30.19 3.26
CA CYS A 262 -13.38 -28.93 3.44
C CYS A 262 -14.77 -29.03 2.82
N THR A 263 -15.83 -28.88 3.63
CA THR A 263 -17.22 -29.01 3.21
C THR A 263 -17.93 -27.69 3.40
N GLU A 264 -18.44 -27.13 2.31
CA GLU A 264 -19.24 -25.88 2.30
C GLU A 264 -20.59 -26.13 1.65
N PHE A 265 -21.65 -25.53 2.20
CA PHE A 265 -22.97 -25.54 1.56
C PHE A 265 -23.85 -24.38 2.07
N ILE A 266 -24.94 -24.15 1.34
CA ILE A 266 -26.00 -23.25 1.73
C ILE A 266 -27.21 -24.09 2.13
N LEU A 267 -27.73 -23.88 3.34
CA LEU A 267 -28.99 -24.46 3.83
C LEU A 267 -30.11 -23.45 3.60
N LYS A 268 -30.97 -23.70 2.62
CA LYS A 268 -32.16 -22.91 2.34
C LYS A 268 -33.36 -23.46 3.09
N GLU A 269 -34.35 -22.57 3.31
CA GLU A 269 -35.55 -22.89 4.08
C GLU A 269 -35.21 -23.47 5.46
N ALA A 270 -34.10 -22.97 6.02
CA ALA A 270 -33.58 -23.45 7.30
C ALA A 270 -34.60 -23.22 8.41
N THR A 271 -34.95 -24.29 9.11
CA THR A 271 -35.87 -24.29 10.27
C THR A 271 -35.16 -24.30 11.60
N ILE A 272 -33.83 -24.33 11.59
CA ILE A 272 -32.95 -24.40 12.76
C ILE A 272 -32.21 -23.07 12.97
N ALA A 273 -32.02 -22.67 14.21
CA ALA A 273 -31.19 -21.51 14.57
C ALA A 273 -29.69 -21.78 14.32
N PRO A 274 -28.87 -20.76 13.95
CA PRO A 274 -27.44 -20.94 13.68
C PRO A 274 -26.66 -21.62 14.79
N ASP A 275 -26.92 -21.25 16.05
CA ASP A 275 -26.22 -21.84 17.21
C ASP A 275 -26.63 -23.28 17.46
N ALA A 276 -27.91 -23.63 17.29
CA ALA A 276 -28.37 -25.00 17.39
C ALA A 276 -27.79 -25.89 16.27
N LEU A 277 -27.61 -25.35 15.05
CA LEU A 277 -26.93 -26.07 13.97
C LEU A 277 -25.44 -26.23 14.22
N LYS A 278 -24.78 -25.25 14.85
CA LYS A 278 -23.39 -25.38 15.31
C LYS A 278 -23.24 -26.50 16.35
N ASP A 279 -24.12 -26.54 17.34
CA ASP A 279 -24.08 -27.57 18.38
C ASP A 279 -24.30 -28.98 17.77
N LEU A 280 -25.19 -29.09 16.81
CA LEU A 280 -25.47 -30.34 16.10
C LEU A 280 -24.27 -30.84 15.28
N LEU A 281 -23.48 -29.94 14.71
CA LEU A 281 -22.34 -30.27 13.85
C LEU A 281 -20.98 -30.23 14.59
N ALA A 282 -20.94 -29.78 15.83
CA ALA A 282 -19.69 -29.57 16.60
C ALA A 282 -18.84 -30.85 16.76
N GLY A 283 -19.47 -32.02 16.76
CA GLY A 283 -18.76 -33.32 16.86
C GLY A 283 -18.31 -33.90 15.53
N ALA A 284 -18.67 -33.29 14.39
CA ALA A 284 -18.42 -33.83 13.04
C ALA A 284 -17.11 -33.31 12.40
N GLY A 285 -16.41 -32.36 13.04
CA GLY A 285 -15.19 -31.79 12.48
C GLY A 285 -14.68 -30.59 13.27
N ASP A 286 -13.73 -29.83 12.67
CA ASP A 286 -13.26 -28.56 13.20
C ASP A 286 -13.49 -27.39 12.22
N SER A 287 -13.05 -26.19 12.60
CA SER A 287 -13.21 -24.97 11.78
C SER A 287 -14.67 -24.68 11.38
N LEU A 288 -15.63 -25.19 12.19
CA LEU A 288 -17.05 -25.07 11.94
C LEU A 288 -17.50 -23.60 11.99
N LEU A 289 -18.04 -23.12 10.88
CA LEU A 289 -18.66 -21.82 10.76
C LEU A 289 -20.09 -21.97 10.26
N VAL A 290 -21.07 -21.46 11.01
CA VAL A 290 -22.44 -21.29 10.59
C VAL A 290 -22.76 -19.81 10.57
N ALA A 291 -23.07 -19.26 9.40
CA ALA A 291 -23.32 -17.83 9.18
C ALA A 291 -24.69 -17.61 8.54
N GLY A 292 -25.36 -16.51 8.89
CA GLY A 292 -26.69 -16.15 8.39
C GLY A 292 -27.77 -16.26 9.44
N ALA A 293 -29.04 -16.25 9.01
CA ALA A 293 -30.24 -16.44 9.83
C ALA A 293 -31.30 -17.18 9.00
N PRO A 294 -32.20 -17.97 9.62
CA PRO A 294 -33.30 -18.56 8.90
C PRO A 294 -34.06 -17.52 8.06
N PRO A 295 -34.44 -17.80 6.82
CA PRO A 295 -34.46 -19.14 6.20
C PRO A 295 -33.16 -19.51 5.44
N LEU A 296 -32.03 -18.76 5.54
CA LEU A 296 -30.83 -18.99 4.76
C LEU A 296 -29.58 -19.04 5.68
N LEU A 297 -28.94 -20.23 5.77
CA LEU A 297 -27.69 -20.42 6.49
C LEU A 297 -26.58 -20.90 5.56
N ARG A 298 -25.36 -20.41 5.77
CA ARG A 298 -24.14 -20.91 5.13
C ARG A 298 -23.33 -21.69 6.17
N VAL A 299 -22.93 -22.90 5.78
CA VAL A 299 -22.11 -23.79 6.61
C VAL A 299 -20.77 -24.03 5.95
N HIS A 300 -19.69 -23.97 6.74
CA HIS A 300 -18.34 -24.37 6.39
C HIS A 300 -17.77 -25.20 7.54
N ILE A 301 -17.21 -26.37 7.24
CA ILE A 301 -16.63 -27.29 8.23
C ILE A 301 -15.50 -28.09 7.60
N HIS A 302 -14.42 -28.34 8.35
CA HIS A 302 -13.38 -29.30 8.00
C HIS A 302 -13.71 -30.65 8.69
N THR A 303 -13.87 -31.71 7.91
CA THR A 303 -14.37 -33.00 8.41
C THR A 303 -13.78 -34.18 7.61
N ASP A 304 -13.69 -35.33 8.25
CA ASP A 304 -13.38 -36.60 7.56
C ASP A 304 -14.65 -37.32 7.06
N VAL A 305 -15.82 -36.82 7.46
CA VAL A 305 -17.13 -37.46 7.20
C VAL A 305 -18.16 -36.47 6.62
N PRO A 306 -17.95 -35.92 5.40
CA PRO A 306 -18.85 -34.95 4.77
C PRO A 306 -20.31 -35.41 4.70
N GLN A 307 -20.54 -36.72 4.48
CA GLN A 307 -21.88 -37.32 4.41
C GLN A 307 -22.64 -37.22 5.73
N THR A 308 -21.93 -37.34 6.86
CA THR A 308 -22.53 -37.19 8.19
C THR A 308 -22.97 -35.76 8.44
N VAL A 309 -22.15 -34.77 8.00
CA VAL A 309 -22.51 -33.35 8.08
C VAL A 309 -23.77 -33.05 7.29
N GLN A 310 -23.87 -33.59 6.06
CA GLN A 310 -25.05 -33.44 5.22
C GLN A 310 -26.30 -34.10 5.82
N SER A 311 -26.15 -35.31 6.36
CA SER A 311 -27.28 -36.05 6.97
C SER A 311 -27.82 -35.36 8.23
N HIS A 312 -26.98 -34.67 8.96
CA HIS A 312 -27.41 -33.89 10.12
C HIS A 312 -28.06 -32.56 9.72
N ALA A 313 -27.61 -31.92 8.62
CA ALA A 313 -28.17 -30.64 8.19
C ALA A 313 -29.45 -30.78 7.36
N SER A 314 -29.59 -31.82 6.52
CA SER A 314 -30.72 -32.01 5.60
C SER A 314 -32.12 -32.08 6.21
N PRO A 315 -32.33 -32.58 7.46
CA PRO A 315 -33.65 -32.50 8.10
C PRO A 315 -34.12 -31.09 8.42
N HIS A 316 -33.21 -30.12 8.40
CA HIS A 316 -33.45 -28.74 8.83
C HIS A 316 -33.52 -27.75 7.68
N GLY A 317 -33.46 -28.22 6.42
CA GLY A 317 -33.58 -27.37 5.22
C GLY A 317 -33.02 -28.03 3.97
N THR A 318 -33.11 -27.34 2.84
CA THR A 318 -32.60 -27.82 1.55
C THR A 318 -31.12 -27.42 1.39
N ILE A 319 -30.24 -28.41 1.19
CA ILE A 319 -28.83 -28.19 0.93
C ILE A 319 -28.62 -27.78 -0.53
N GLU A 320 -28.05 -26.60 -0.76
CA GLU A 320 -27.64 -26.11 -2.08
C GLU A 320 -26.17 -25.71 -2.12
N LYS A 321 -25.61 -25.65 -3.33
CA LYS A 321 -24.21 -25.25 -3.60
C LYS A 321 -23.20 -26.04 -2.75
N LEU A 322 -23.48 -27.33 -2.56
CA LEU A 322 -22.58 -28.22 -1.85
C LEU A 322 -21.24 -28.31 -2.58
N LYS A 323 -20.18 -28.01 -1.85
CA LYS A 323 -18.79 -28.13 -2.28
C LYS A 323 -18.05 -28.97 -1.26
N ILE A 324 -17.37 -30.03 -1.72
CA ILE A 324 -16.53 -30.90 -0.90
C ILE A 324 -15.16 -30.95 -1.56
N ASP A 325 -14.19 -30.32 -0.96
CA ASP A 325 -12.81 -30.32 -1.43
C ASP A 325 -11.98 -31.28 -0.57
N ASP A 326 -11.28 -32.23 -1.20
CA ASP A 326 -10.29 -33.06 -0.52
C ASP A 326 -9.00 -32.27 -0.32
N MET A 327 -8.80 -31.73 0.89
CA MET A 327 -7.63 -30.91 1.24
C MET A 327 -6.33 -31.71 1.22
N GLN A 328 -6.38 -33.02 1.47
CA GLN A 328 -5.20 -33.89 1.38
C GLN A 328 -4.90 -34.25 -0.07
N GLN A 329 -5.92 -34.40 -0.93
CA GLN A 329 -5.74 -34.66 -2.35
C GLN A 329 -5.24 -33.38 -3.06
N GLN A 330 -5.74 -32.21 -2.70
CA GLN A 330 -5.17 -30.94 -3.15
C GLN A 330 -3.70 -30.80 -2.69
N HIS A 331 -3.38 -31.22 -1.47
CA HIS A 331 -2.00 -31.25 -0.96
C HIS A 331 -1.16 -32.35 -1.62
N ARG A 332 -1.74 -33.55 -1.91
CA ARG A 332 -1.06 -34.63 -2.62
C ARG A 332 -0.88 -34.33 -4.11
N ILE A 333 -1.85 -33.72 -4.78
CA ILE A 333 -1.70 -33.30 -6.19
C ILE A 333 -0.60 -32.23 -6.31
N LEU A 334 -0.45 -31.36 -5.30
CA LEU A 334 0.66 -30.40 -5.22
C LEU A 334 2.01 -31.02 -4.86
N VAL A 335 2.03 -32.22 -4.24
CA VAL A 335 3.29 -32.81 -3.70
C VAL A 335 3.78 -34.02 -4.51
N VAL A 336 2.90 -34.73 -5.27
CA VAL A 336 3.28 -36.03 -5.88
C VAL A 336 3.46 -35.98 -7.40
N ASP A 337 2.87 -35.02 -8.11
CA ASP A 337 2.95 -34.96 -9.60
C ASP A 337 3.41 -33.60 -10.18
N ALA A 338 3.76 -32.63 -9.37
CA ALA A 338 4.49 -31.48 -9.90
C ALA A 338 5.93 -31.93 -10.17
N PRO A 339 6.46 -31.74 -11.39
CA PRO A 339 7.89 -31.90 -11.62
C PRO A 339 8.61 -31.08 -10.54
N ARG A 340 9.68 -31.65 -9.94
CA ARG A 340 10.46 -30.98 -8.87
C ARG A 340 11.12 -29.75 -9.48
N ARG A 341 10.38 -28.62 -9.50
CA ARG A 341 10.94 -27.35 -9.95
C ARG A 341 12.03 -26.91 -8.98
N ALA A 342 13.18 -26.54 -9.51
CA ALA A 342 14.28 -26.00 -8.73
C ALA A 342 13.90 -24.62 -8.13
N PHE A 343 13.12 -23.84 -8.88
CA PHE A 343 12.64 -22.51 -8.48
C PHE A 343 11.25 -22.22 -9.06
N SER A 344 10.55 -21.27 -8.44
CA SER A 344 9.23 -20.76 -8.86
C SER A 344 9.31 -19.27 -9.12
N PHE A 345 8.41 -18.74 -9.98
CA PHE A 345 8.28 -17.32 -10.24
C PHE A 345 7.01 -16.72 -9.65
N VAL A 346 7.17 -15.55 -9.00
CA VAL A 346 6.08 -14.64 -8.65
C VAL A 346 6.23 -13.38 -9.49
N ALA A 347 5.27 -13.07 -10.36
CA ALA A 347 5.31 -11.89 -11.21
C ALA A 347 4.18 -10.90 -10.85
N VAL A 348 4.53 -9.63 -10.62
CA VAL A 348 3.53 -8.56 -10.55
C VAL A 348 3.30 -8.04 -11.96
N VAL A 349 2.05 -8.00 -12.41
CA VAL A 349 1.72 -7.66 -13.81
C VAL A 349 0.60 -6.64 -13.89
N PRO A 350 0.62 -5.69 -14.85
CA PRO A 350 -0.28 -4.53 -14.85
C PRO A 350 -1.71 -4.85 -15.34
N GLY A 351 -1.96 -6.05 -15.86
CA GLY A 351 -3.26 -6.39 -16.43
C GLY A 351 -3.44 -7.88 -16.72
N SER A 352 -4.69 -8.27 -16.99
CA SER A 352 -5.08 -9.67 -17.19
C SER A 352 -4.47 -10.31 -18.43
N GLY A 353 -4.11 -9.53 -19.46
CA GLY A 353 -3.40 -10.04 -20.62
C GLY A 353 -1.97 -10.40 -20.27
N PHE A 354 -1.27 -9.52 -19.60
CA PHE A 354 0.07 -9.80 -19.06
C PHE A 354 0.07 -10.97 -18.08
N GLU A 355 -0.97 -11.10 -17.24
CA GLU A 355 -1.13 -12.25 -16.35
C GLU A 355 -1.15 -13.56 -17.11
N ARG A 356 -1.96 -13.63 -18.18
CA ARG A 356 -2.04 -14.82 -19.03
C ARG A 356 -0.68 -15.14 -19.66
N ILE A 357 -0.02 -14.15 -20.26
CA ILE A 357 1.29 -14.32 -20.90
C ILE A 357 2.33 -14.79 -19.87
N ALA A 358 2.39 -14.17 -18.70
CA ALA A 358 3.35 -14.57 -17.66
C ALA A 358 3.13 -16.01 -17.18
N ARG A 359 1.87 -16.44 -17.02
CA ARG A 359 1.55 -17.84 -16.66
C ARG A 359 1.91 -18.83 -17.76
N GLU A 360 1.64 -18.50 -19.02
CA GLU A 360 2.03 -19.29 -20.19
C GLU A 360 3.57 -19.44 -20.29
N LEU A 361 4.32 -18.40 -19.89
CA LEU A 361 5.77 -18.41 -19.84
C LEU A 361 6.36 -19.05 -18.55
N GLY A 362 5.51 -19.55 -17.66
CA GLY A 362 5.94 -20.33 -16.50
C GLY A 362 5.93 -19.60 -15.15
N ALA A 363 5.30 -18.43 -15.04
CA ALA A 363 5.05 -17.82 -13.73
C ALA A 363 4.06 -18.68 -12.92
N ASP A 364 4.48 -19.08 -11.71
CA ASP A 364 3.67 -19.92 -10.81
C ASP A 364 2.55 -19.10 -10.16
N GLU A 365 2.89 -17.90 -9.69
CA GLU A 365 1.93 -16.95 -9.11
C GLU A 365 2.05 -15.59 -9.79
N THR A 366 0.91 -14.94 -9.96
CA THR A 366 0.82 -13.60 -10.53
C THR A 366 0.00 -12.70 -9.63
N LEU A 367 0.42 -11.45 -9.52
CA LEU A 367 -0.30 -10.41 -8.78
C LEU A 367 -0.69 -9.29 -9.75
N VAL A 368 -2.00 -9.06 -9.89
CA VAL A 368 -2.52 -7.93 -10.66
C VAL A 368 -2.94 -6.83 -9.68
N PRO A 369 -2.26 -5.66 -9.69
CA PRO A 369 -2.60 -4.55 -8.80
C PRO A 369 -4.05 -4.12 -8.92
N GLN A 370 -4.69 -3.81 -7.79
CA GLN A 370 -6.01 -3.19 -7.82
C GLN A 370 -5.88 -1.74 -8.31
N ALA A 371 -6.93 -1.22 -8.98
CA ALA A 371 -6.91 0.14 -9.51
C ALA A 371 -6.57 1.17 -8.41
N GLY A 372 -5.47 1.90 -8.59
CA GLY A 372 -5.01 2.98 -7.70
C GLY A 372 -4.35 2.53 -6.41
N ALA A 373 -3.84 1.27 -6.33
CA ALA A 373 -3.02 0.82 -5.21
C ALA A 373 -2.09 -0.33 -5.62
N ASN A 374 -0.83 -0.22 -5.25
CA ASN A 374 0.17 -1.28 -5.41
C ASN A 374 -0.09 -2.47 -4.48
N PRO A 375 0.37 -3.70 -4.82
CA PRO A 375 0.35 -4.83 -3.90
C PRO A 375 1.10 -4.50 -2.61
N SER A 376 0.57 -4.96 -1.49
CA SER A 376 1.25 -4.84 -0.19
C SER A 376 2.34 -5.91 -0.04
N VAL A 377 3.27 -5.67 0.88
CA VAL A 377 4.27 -6.67 1.29
C VAL A 377 3.60 -8.00 1.67
N ALA A 378 2.46 -7.95 2.38
CA ALA A 378 1.72 -9.16 2.75
C ALA A 378 1.13 -9.91 1.55
N GLU A 379 0.65 -9.20 0.51
CA GLU A 379 0.13 -9.83 -0.71
C GLU A 379 1.26 -10.50 -1.51
N ILE A 380 2.43 -9.85 -1.62
CA ILE A 380 3.62 -10.45 -2.26
C ILE A 380 4.10 -11.66 -1.47
N LEU A 381 4.22 -11.55 -0.14
CA LEU A 381 4.60 -12.66 0.74
C LEU A 381 3.63 -13.85 0.63
N LEU A 382 2.32 -13.58 0.52
CA LEU A 382 1.32 -14.63 0.32
C LEU A 382 1.52 -15.36 -1.02
N ALA A 383 1.85 -14.64 -2.10
CA ALA A 383 2.16 -15.24 -3.39
C ALA A 383 3.44 -16.12 -3.30
N VAL A 384 4.48 -15.62 -2.63
CA VAL A 384 5.72 -16.39 -2.37
C VAL A 384 5.42 -17.68 -1.60
N ARG A 385 4.57 -17.62 -0.57
CA ARG A 385 4.19 -18.81 0.22
C ARG A 385 3.42 -19.87 -0.56
N LYS A 386 2.66 -19.47 -1.58
CA LYS A 386 1.91 -20.41 -2.44
C LYS A 386 2.82 -21.19 -3.40
N CYS A 387 3.97 -20.65 -3.75
CA CYS A 387 4.94 -21.35 -4.60
C CYS A 387 5.44 -22.63 -3.91
N VAL A 388 5.61 -23.70 -4.69
CA VAL A 388 6.01 -25.03 -4.15
C VAL A 388 7.54 -25.17 -4.08
N ALA A 389 8.27 -24.57 -5.02
CA ALA A 389 9.72 -24.69 -5.11
C ALA A 389 10.45 -24.13 -3.87
N PRO A 390 11.65 -24.66 -3.56
CA PRO A 390 12.46 -24.18 -2.42
C PRO A 390 12.95 -22.74 -2.62
N VAL A 391 13.23 -22.33 -3.86
CA VAL A 391 13.65 -20.98 -4.23
C VAL A 391 12.52 -20.27 -4.97
N VAL A 392 12.25 -19.02 -4.64
CA VAL A 392 11.24 -18.21 -5.30
C VAL A 392 11.86 -16.95 -5.88
N VAL A 393 11.69 -16.75 -7.18
CA VAL A 393 12.13 -15.55 -7.90
C VAL A 393 10.95 -14.58 -8.04
N VAL A 394 11.09 -13.37 -7.49
CA VAL A 394 10.07 -12.32 -7.55
C VAL A 394 10.44 -11.31 -8.63
N LEU A 395 9.49 -11.06 -9.56
CA LEU A 395 9.58 -10.08 -10.63
C LEU A 395 8.61 -8.93 -10.31
N PRO A 396 9.08 -7.82 -9.73
CA PRO A 396 8.24 -6.68 -9.34
C PRO A 396 7.58 -6.00 -10.53
N ASN A 397 8.28 -5.88 -11.65
CA ASN A 397 7.84 -5.25 -12.90
C ASN A 397 7.38 -3.78 -12.74
N ASP A 398 7.83 -3.14 -11.67
CA ASP A 398 7.59 -1.74 -11.33
C ASP A 398 8.65 -1.27 -10.34
N PRO A 399 9.35 -0.14 -10.59
CA PRO A 399 10.34 0.42 -9.66
C PRO A 399 9.79 0.68 -8.25
N ASN A 400 8.50 1.01 -8.13
CA ASN A 400 7.85 1.27 -6.84
C ASN A 400 7.62 0.00 -6.01
N LEU A 401 7.73 -1.18 -6.63
CA LEU A 401 7.50 -2.47 -5.97
C LEU A 401 8.78 -3.20 -5.58
N ILE A 402 9.95 -2.77 -6.08
CA ILE A 402 11.23 -3.43 -5.79
C ILE A 402 11.48 -3.49 -4.27
N LEU A 403 11.28 -2.38 -3.57
CA LEU A 403 11.52 -2.33 -2.13
C LEU A 403 10.49 -3.16 -1.34
N ALA A 404 9.21 -3.12 -1.73
CA ALA A 404 8.18 -3.95 -1.12
C ALA A 404 8.44 -5.45 -1.35
N SER A 405 8.94 -5.82 -2.55
CA SER A 405 9.32 -7.19 -2.87
C SER A 405 10.52 -7.67 -2.06
N ARG A 406 11.51 -6.82 -1.81
CA ARG A 406 12.64 -7.14 -0.94
C ARG A 406 12.20 -7.39 0.50
N LEU A 407 11.34 -6.54 1.06
CA LEU A 407 10.78 -6.76 2.40
C LEU A 407 9.95 -8.06 2.48
N ALA A 408 9.21 -8.39 1.42
CA ALA A 408 8.49 -9.67 1.36
C ALA A 408 9.45 -10.86 1.30
N ALA A 409 10.57 -10.73 0.57
CA ALA A 409 11.63 -11.74 0.49
C ALA A 409 12.32 -11.96 1.85
N GLU A 410 12.66 -10.87 2.56
CA GLU A 410 13.23 -10.93 3.92
C GLU A 410 12.28 -11.59 4.95
N ALA A 411 10.98 -11.39 4.79
CA ALA A 411 9.95 -11.97 5.66
C ALA A 411 9.55 -13.40 5.25
N ALA A 412 10.08 -13.91 4.14
CA ALA A 412 9.76 -15.26 3.64
C ALA A 412 10.54 -16.33 4.40
N GLU A 413 9.90 -17.49 4.61
CA GLU A 413 10.54 -18.68 5.19
C GLU A 413 11.36 -19.50 4.17
N LYS A 414 11.25 -19.10 2.89
CA LYS A 414 11.94 -19.75 1.75
C LYS A 414 13.04 -18.84 1.24
N GLU A 415 14.00 -19.40 0.56
CA GLU A 415 14.95 -18.61 -0.21
C GLU A 415 14.22 -17.83 -1.30
N CYS A 416 14.39 -16.51 -1.29
CA CYS A 416 13.65 -15.63 -2.16
C CYS A 416 14.60 -14.62 -2.82
N VAL A 417 14.62 -14.61 -4.15
CA VAL A 417 15.45 -13.74 -4.97
C VAL A 417 14.56 -12.69 -5.63
N VAL A 418 14.88 -11.41 -5.51
CA VAL A 418 14.15 -10.32 -6.17
C VAL A 418 14.99 -9.81 -7.33
N VAL A 419 14.51 -10.04 -8.56
CA VAL A 419 15.09 -9.46 -9.77
C VAL A 419 14.49 -8.07 -9.96
N PRO A 420 15.27 -6.98 -10.02
CA PRO A 420 14.77 -5.61 -10.03
C PRO A 420 14.19 -5.19 -11.40
N THR A 421 13.25 -5.96 -11.93
CA THR A 421 12.55 -5.67 -13.19
C THR A 421 11.73 -4.38 -13.07
N ARG A 422 11.84 -3.49 -14.07
CA ARG A 422 11.27 -2.15 -14.06
C ARG A 422 9.89 -2.06 -14.70
N ASP A 423 9.53 -3.04 -15.52
CA ASP A 423 8.26 -3.10 -16.24
C ASP A 423 7.92 -4.55 -16.61
N ALA A 424 6.70 -4.77 -17.09
CA ALA A 424 6.23 -6.10 -17.41
C ALA A 424 7.00 -6.75 -18.58
N PRO A 425 7.36 -6.07 -19.67
CA PRO A 425 8.20 -6.65 -20.72
C PRO A 425 9.53 -7.17 -20.22
N ALA A 426 10.23 -6.43 -19.34
CA ALA A 426 11.48 -6.88 -18.73
C ALA A 426 11.28 -8.17 -17.90
N GLY A 427 10.16 -8.26 -17.16
CA GLY A 427 9.82 -9.49 -16.43
C GLY A 427 9.47 -10.66 -17.35
N LEU A 428 8.80 -10.41 -18.48
CA LEU A 428 8.54 -11.45 -19.48
C LEU A 428 9.84 -11.97 -20.09
N ALA A 429 10.81 -11.10 -20.36
CA ALA A 429 12.13 -11.51 -20.87
C ALA A 429 12.86 -12.43 -19.89
N VAL A 430 12.78 -12.16 -18.59
CA VAL A 430 13.31 -13.07 -17.55
C VAL A 430 12.62 -14.43 -17.61
N LEU A 431 11.30 -14.49 -17.74
CA LEU A 431 10.58 -15.75 -17.87
C LEU A 431 10.98 -16.52 -19.14
N ILE A 432 11.12 -15.82 -20.28
CA ILE A 432 11.53 -16.41 -21.56
C ILE A 432 12.96 -16.98 -21.48
N SER A 433 13.89 -16.24 -20.86
CA SER A 433 15.29 -16.64 -20.77
C SER A 433 15.50 -17.96 -20.03
N THR A 434 14.57 -18.33 -19.15
CA THR A 434 14.64 -19.58 -18.40
C THR A 434 14.22 -20.80 -19.23
N GLY A 435 13.43 -20.64 -20.30
CA GLY A 435 13.15 -21.67 -21.32
C GLY A 435 12.78 -23.05 -20.77
N GLY A 436 12.00 -23.14 -19.68
CA GLY A 436 11.65 -24.40 -19.01
C GLY A 436 12.72 -24.95 -18.04
N ARG A 437 13.84 -24.25 -17.81
CA ARG A 437 14.89 -24.67 -16.84
C ARG A 437 14.36 -24.78 -15.40
N ALA A 438 13.25 -24.12 -15.08
CA ALA A 438 12.62 -24.22 -13.76
C ALA A 438 12.27 -25.67 -13.38
N GLU A 439 12.07 -26.54 -14.37
CA GLU A 439 11.68 -27.94 -14.15
C GLU A 439 12.86 -28.85 -13.82
N ASN A 440 14.05 -28.64 -14.43
CA ASN A 440 15.16 -29.60 -14.33
C ASN A 440 16.56 -28.97 -14.27
N GLY A 441 16.66 -27.63 -14.25
CA GLY A 441 17.95 -26.92 -14.26
C GLY A 441 18.34 -26.33 -12.89
N PRO A 442 19.61 -25.95 -12.70
CA PRO A 442 20.00 -25.17 -11.54
C PRO A 442 19.30 -23.80 -11.52
N VAL A 443 19.16 -23.21 -10.35
CA VAL A 443 18.67 -21.83 -10.22
C VAL A 443 19.71 -20.92 -10.91
N PRO A 444 19.33 -20.13 -11.95
CA PRO A 444 20.23 -19.18 -12.57
C PRO A 444 20.74 -18.14 -11.57
N ASP A 445 21.93 -17.61 -11.79
CA ASP A 445 22.41 -16.47 -11.00
C ASP A 445 21.50 -15.26 -11.23
N ILE A 446 21.38 -14.41 -10.22
CA ILE A 446 20.62 -13.16 -10.32
C ILE A 446 21.13 -12.29 -11.49
N ALA A 447 22.43 -12.33 -11.77
CA ALA A 447 23.04 -11.63 -12.88
C ALA A 447 22.51 -12.08 -14.25
N GLU A 448 22.21 -13.37 -14.44
CA GLU A 448 21.59 -13.87 -15.68
C GLU A 448 20.17 -13.33 -15.86
N PHE A 449 19.40 -13.22 -14.77
CA PHE A 449 18.05 -12.62 -14.79
C PHE A 449 18.09 -11.12 -15.06
N GLU A 450 19.04 -10.40 -14.45
CA GLU A 450 19.23 -8.96 -14.68
C GLU A 450 19.67 -8.68 -16.11
N GLU A 451 20.55 -9.50 -16.67
CA GLU A 451 20.97 -9.42 -18.08
C GLU A 451 19.76 -9.59 -19.00
N ALA A 452 18.94 -10.64 -18.79
CA ALA A 452 17.73 -10.87 -19.56
C ALA A 452 16.75 -9.68 -19.47
N ALA A 453 16.53 -9.14 -18.26
CA ALA A 453 15.67 -7.97 -18.06
C ALA A 453 16.18 -6.72 -18.78
N ASN A 454 17.50 -6.53 -18.88
CA ASN A 454 18.14 -5.38 -19.50
C ASN A 454 18.19 -5.46 -21.04
N HIS A 455 17.97 -6.63 -21.64
CA HIS A 455 17.91 -6.78 -23.11
C HIS A 455 16.62 -6.18 -23.71
N VAL A 456 15.59 -5.93 -22.91
CA VAL A 456 14.34 -5.33 -23.34
C VAL A 456 14.28 -3.88 -22.91
N ARG A 457 14.02 -2.99 -23.88
CA ARG A 457 13.68 -1.60 -23.65
C ARG A 457 12.18 -1.41 -23.81
N SER A 458 11.58 -0.54 -23.02
CA SER A 458 10.13 -0.31 -23.09
C SER A 458 9.73 1.15 -22.95
N ALA A 459 8.50 1.45 -23.41
CA ALA A 459 7.83 2.72 -23.23
C ALA A 459 6.38 2.49 -22.79
N SER A 460 5.92 3.28 -21.83
CA SER A 460 4.52 3.31 -21.39
C SER A 460 3.80 4.48 -22.04
N VAL A 461 2.72 4.21 -22.78
CA VAL A 461 1.91 5.21 -23.49
C VAL A 461 0.61 5.47 -22.71
N PHE A 462 0.32 6.73 -22.47
CA PHE A 462 -0.82 7.15 -21.64
C PHE A 462 -1.42 8.48 -22.12
N PHE A 463 -2.61 8.83 -21.64
CA PHE A 463 -3.15 10.17 -21.77
C PHE A 463 -2.85 10.99 -20.52
N ALA A 464 -2.34 12.21 -20.70
CA ALA A 464 -2.01 13.11 -19.58
C ALA A 464 -3.26 13.40 -18.72
N GLY A 465 -3.22 13.02 -17.44
CA GLY A 465 -4.35 13.22 -16.53
C GLY A 465 -4.61 14.69 -16.16
N LYS A 466 -3.57 15.52 -16.24
CA LYS A 466 -3.60 16.98 -16.00
C LYS A 466 -2.66 17.69 -16.97
N ALA A 467 -2.85 19.01 -17.10
CA ALA A 467 -1.86 19.84 -17.79
C ALA A 467 -0.57 19.88 -16.96
N SER A 468 0.56 19.65 -17.59
CA SER A 468 1.88 19.61 -16.93
C SER A 468 2.97 20.04 -17.91
N ASN A 469 4.07 20.56 -17.37
CA ASN A 469 5.30 20.80 -18.13
C ASN A 469 6.36 19.84 -17.55
N ILE A 470 6.83 18.91 -18.36
CA ILE A 470 7.80 17.88 -17.97
C ILE A 470 8.95 17.91 -18.96
N GLY A 471 10.16 18.22 -18.49
CA GLY A 471 11.36 18.30 -19.34
C GLY A 471 11.25 19.32 -20.49
N GLY A 472 10.51 20.42 -20.30
CA GLY A 472 10.25 21.43 -21.32
C GLY A 472 9.11 21.09 -22.29
N LEU A 473 8.45 19.93 -22.12
CA LEU A 473 7.30 19.51 -22.91
C LEU A 473 6.00 19.96 -22.22
N GLU A 474 5.23 20.84 -22.86
CA GLU A 474 3.89 21.21 -22.39
C GLU A 474 2.85 20.17 -22.81
N LEU A 475 2.35 19.43 -21.82
CA LEU A 475 1.27 18.47 -22.00
C LEU A 475 -0.06 19.09 -21.56
N ARG A 476 -1.06 19.09 -22.44
CA ARG A 476 -2.44 19.43 -22.07
C ARG A 476 -3.14 18.21 -21.47
N LYS A 477 -4.11 18.44 -20.59
CA LYS A 477 -4.96 17.36 -20.09
C LYS A 477 -5.59 16.60 -21.27
N GLY A 478 -5.45 15.28 -21.26
CA GLY A 478 -5.94 14.39 -22.32
C GLY A 478 -5.02 14.27 -23.53
N ALA A 479 -3.86 14.95 -23.55
CA ALA A 479 -2.88 14.77 -24.61
C ALA A 479 -2.21 13.39 -24.50
N PRO A 480 -1.98 12.70 -25.64
CA PRO A 480 -1.24 11.44 -25.63
C PRO A 480 0.25 11.70 -25.40
N ALA A 481 0.85 10.88 -24.57
CA ALA A 481 2.26 10.94 -24.20
C ALA A 481 2.83 9.53 -23.99
N ALA A 482 4.15 9.40 -24.10
CA ALA A 482 4.85 8.19 -23.72
C ALA A 482 6.04 8.51 -22.81
N GLN A 483 6.27 7.64 -21.86
CA GLN A 483 7.43 7.66 -20.97
C GLN A 483 8.37 6.53 -21.36
N LEU A 484 9.63 6.85 -21.59
CA LEU A 484 10.71 5.91 -21.88
C LEU A 484 12.02 6.42 -21.28
N ASP A 485 12.78 5.57 -20.63
CA ASP A 485 14.10 5.87 -20.04
C ASP A 485 14.12 7.18 -19.22
N GLY A 486 13.05 7.44 -18.43
CA GLY A 486 12.91 8.67 -17.62
C GLY A 486 12.54 9.93 -18.41
N THR A 487 12.41 9.85 -19.75
CA THR A 487 12.03 10.96 -20.62
C THR A 487 10.56 10.83 -21.02
N VAL A 488 9.84 11.95 -21.07
CA VAL A 488 8.46 11.99 -21.58
C VAL A 488 8.46 12.61 -22.97
N ILE A 489 7.75 11.97 -23.91
CA ILE A 489 7.48 12.49 -25.24
C ILE A 489 5.98 12.67 -25.44
N GLY A 490 5.56 13.63 -26.22
CA GLY A 490 4.16 13.88 -26.55
C GLY A 490 4.00 14.15 -28.04
N ALA A 491 2.80 13.92 -28.54
CA ALA A 491 2.41 14.26 -29.89
C ALA A 491 0.91 14.59 -29.94
N ASP A 492 0.44 15.06 -31.11
CA ASP A 492 -0.97 15.43 -31.31
C ASP A 492 -1.91 14.23 -31.33
N THR A 493 -1.40 13.05 -31.70
CA THR A 493 -2.20 11.81 -31.80
C THR A 493 -1.54 10.65 -31.11
N LEU A 494 -2.35 9.70 -30.65
CA LEU A 494 -1.89 8.45 -30.02
C LEU A 494 -0.99 7.65 -30.97
N GLU A 495 -1.31 7.64 -32.28
CA GLU A 495 -0.54 6.96 -33.31
C GLU A 495 0.88 7.53 -33.39
N HIS A 496 1.01 8.86 -33.45
CA HIS A 496 2.32 9.53 -33.53
C HIS A 496 3.16 9.20 -32.26
N VAL A 497 2.55 9.23 -31.08
CA VAL A 497 3.26 8.90 -29.83
C VAL A 497 3.76 7.46 -29.84
N VAL A 498 2.93 6.49 -30.26
CA VAL A 498 3.31 5.08 -30.33
C VAL A 498 4.44 4.84 -31.33
N VAL A 499 4.33 5.43 -32.53
CA VAL A 499 5.35 5.32 -33.58
C VAL A 499 6.67 5.97 -33.17
N ASP A 500 6.63 7.16 -32.55
CA ASP A 500 7.82 7.85 -32.06
C ASP A 500 8.47 7.10 -30.88
N ALA A 501 7.67 6.54 -29.97
CA ALA A 501 8.17 5.72 -28.88
C ALA A 501 8.89 4.48 -29.44
N ALA A 502 8.28 3.74 -30.38
CA ALA A 502 8.88 2.60 -31.03
C ALA A 502 10.19 2.98 -31.74
N ALA A 503 10.19 4.10 -32.50
CA ALA A 503 11.38 4.59 -33.20
C ALA A 503 12.54 4.91 -32.25
N ARG A 504 12.27 5.53 -31.10
CA ARG A 504 13.29 5.83 -30.08
C ARG A 504 13.82 4.58 -29.39
N LEU A 505 12.96 3.59 -29.13
CA LEU A 505 13.38 2.32 -28.55
C LEU A 505 14.28 1.53 -29.50
N CYS A 506 13.92 1.47 -30.80
CA CYS A 506 14.71 0.72 -31.80
C CYS A 506 15.98 1.44 -32.20
N GLY A 507 15.96 2.78 -32.30
CA GLY A 507 17.04 3.53 -32.93
C GLY A 507 17.24 3.10 -34.38
N ASN A 508 18.41 2.54 -34.70
CA ASN A 508 18.75 1.98 -36.03
C ASN A 508 18.80 0.45 -36.05
N ASP A 509 18.48 -0.20 -34.93
CA ASP A 509 18.61 -1.63 -34.76
C ASP A 509 17.45 -2.39 -35.40
N SER A 510 17.69 -3.65 -35.75
CA SER A 510 16.67 -4.62 -36.13
C SER A 510 16.31 -5.47 -34.91
N GLY A 511 15.06 -5.90 -34.83
CA GLY A 511 14.59 -6.71 -33.71
C GLY A 511 13.07 -6.82 -33.71
N LEU A 512 12.51 -7.13 -32.54
CA LEU A 512 11.07 -7.30 -32.33
C LEU A 512 10.51 -6.11 -31.55
N VAL A 513 9.48 -5.48 -32.08
CA VAL A 513 8.62 -4.53 -31.36
C VAL A 513 7.35 -5.24 -30.94
N SER A 514 7.06 -5.29 -29.65
CA SER A 514 5.79 -5.81 -29.13
C SER A 514 4.92 -4.67 -28.62
N LEU A 515 3.68 -4.60 -29.11
CA LEU A 515 2.66 -3.64 -28.71
C LEU A 515 1.65 -4.35 -27.80
N TYR A 516 1.65 -4.00 -26.51
CA TYR A 516 0.66 -4.51 -25.56
C TYR A 516 -0.45 -3.49 -25.36
N TYR A 517 -1.66 -3.76 -25.87
CA TYR A 517 -2.77 -2.81 -25.74
C TYR A 517 -3.55 -2.98 -24.44
N GLY A 518 -3.94 -1.83 -23.86
CA GLY A 518 -4.65 -1.77 -22.59
C GLY A 518 -6.12 -2.16 -22.68
N GLY A 519 -6.75 -2.37 -21.54
CA GLY A 519 -8.15 -2.82 -21.46
C GLY A 519 -9.18 -1.84 -22.04
N ARG A 520 -8.80 -0.58 -22.33
CA ARG A 520 -9.65 0.43 -22.98
C ARG A 520 -9.51 0.43 -24.50
N GLN A 521 -8.49 -0.21 -25.05
CA GLN A 521 -8.18 -0.24 -26.46
C GLN A 521 -8.77 -1.49 -27.12
N LYS A 522 -9.06 -1.41 -28.41
CA LYS A 522 -9.56 -2.53 -29.19
C LYS A 522 -8.42 -3.13 -30.01
N GLU A 523 -8.46 -4.43 -30.20
CA GLU A 523 -7.50 -5.18 -31.02
C GLU A 523 -7.31 -4.57 -32.42
N ARG A 524 -8.41 -4.25 -33.10
CA ARG A 524 -8.38 -3.60 -34.44
C ARG A 524 -7.60 -2.29 -34.44
N ASP A 525 -7.69 -1.48 -33.37
CA ASP A 525 -6.96 -0.20 -33.28
C ASP A 525 -5.48 -0.45 -33.00
N ALA A 526 -5.16 -1.49 -32.21
CA ALA A 526 -3.78 -1.92 -31.98
C ALA A 526 -3.12 -2.48 -33.24
N GLU A 527 -3.81 -3.27 -34.03
CA GLU A 527 -3.32 -3.78 -35.32
C GLU A 527 -3.03 -2.64 -36.31
N ARG A 528 -3.92 -1.64 -36.39
CA ARG A 528 -3.67 -0.44 -37.22
C ARG A 528 -2.42 0.32 -36.76
N LEU A 529 -2.19 0.45 -35.46
CA LEU A 529 -0.96 1.06 -34.94
C LEU A 529 0.27 0.21 -35.26
N ALA A 530 0.17 -1.10 -35.19
CA ALA A 530 1.27 -1.98 -35.59
C ALA A 530 1.62 -1.82 -37.07
N GLU A 531 0.63 -1.65 -37.96
CA GLU A 531 0.86 -1.35 -39.36
C GLU A 531 1.58 0.00 -39.54
N ALA A 532 1.20 1.04 -38.80
CA ALA A 532 1.87 2.33 -38.83
C ALA A 532 3.34 2.22 -38.33
N VAL A 533 3.60 1.43 -37.29
CA VAL A 533 4.97 1.16 -36.83
C VAL A 533 5.77 0.40 -37.88
N ARG A 534 5.22 -0.67 -38.51
CA ARG A 534 5.89 -1.42 -39.60
C ARG A 534 6.22 -0.53 -40.78
N ALA A 535 5.30 0.34 -41.18
CA ALA A 535 5.52 1.30 -42.29
C ALA A 535 6.66 2.27 -42.00
N ARG A 536 6.80 2.72 -40.75
CA ARG A 536 7.84 3.68 -40.33
C ARG A 536 9.18 3.01 -40.06
N LEU A 537 9.19 1.75 -39.59
CA LEU A 537 10.37 1.01 -39.14
C LEU A 537 10.49 -0.33 -39.88
N PRO A 538 10.89 -0.34 -41.15
CA PRO A 538 10.86 -1.54 -42.01
C PRO A 538 11.87 -2.64 -41.61
N LYS A 539 12.80 -2.35 -40.68
CA LYS A 539 13.83 -3.29 -40.18
C LYS A 539 13.38 -4.10 -38.95
N VAL A 540 12.22 -3.79 -38.39
CA VAL A 540 11.74 -4.49 -37.19
C VAL A 540 10.50 -5.32 -37.48
N SER A 541 10.40 -6.47 -36.80
CA SER A 541 9.14 -7.21 -36.72
C SER A 541 8.24 -6.55 -35.69
N VAL A 542 6.90 -6.55 -35.92
CA VAL A 542 5.95 -5.94 -35.00
C VAL A 542 4.84 -6.93 -34.69
N GLU A 543 4.62 -7.20 -33.40
CA GLU A 543 3.56 -8.06 -32.87
C GLU A 543 2.64 -7.27 -31.94
N CYS A 544 1.37 -7.71 -31.85
CA CYS A 544 0.37 -7.12 -30.97
C CYS A 544 -0.16 -8.14 -29.99
N PHE A 545 -0.25 -7.74 -28.71
CA PHE A 545 -0.77 -8.58 -27.64
C PHE A 545 -1.77 -7.79 -26.80
N PHE A 546 -2.78 -8.50 -26.29
CA PHE A 546 -3.63 -7.93 -25.26
C PHE A 546 -2.88 -7.90 -23.93
N GLY A 547 -2.56 -6.73 -23.44
CA GLY A 547 -1.94 -6.53 -22.12
C GLY A 547 -2.95 -6.38 -20.99
N GLY A 548 -4.10 -5.77 -21.28
CA GLY A 548 -5.21 -5.59 -20.34
C GLY A 548 -4.91 -4.59 -19.20
N GLN A 549 -3.83 -3.82 -19.30
CA GLN A 549 -3.47 -2.79 -18.32
C GLN A 549 -4.53 -1.68 -18.29
N ARG A 550 -4.73 -1.08 -17.08
CA ARG A 550 -5.80 -0.10 -16.85
C ARG A 550 -5.33 1.35 -16.87
N THR A 551 -4.07 1.59 -16.56
CA THR A 551 -3.49 2.92 -16.38
C THR A 551 -2.78 3.45 -17.62
N THR A 552 -2.29 2.56 -18.49
CA THR A 552 -1.63 2.88 -19.75
C THR A 552 -2.46 2.36 -20.93
N GLU A 553 -2.42 3.10 -22.04
CA GLU A 553 -3.15 2.75 -23.27
C GLU A 553 -2.38 1.67 -24.04
N TYR A 554 -1.05 1.82 -24.12
CA TYR A 554 -0.13 0.83 -24.70
C TYR A 554 1.13 0.71 -23.86
N VAL A 555 1.72 -0.46 -23.85
CA VAL A 555 3.12 -0.68 -23.51
C VAL A 555 3.80 -1.11 -24.80
N VAL A 556 4.87 -0.42 -25.16
CA VAL A 556 5.69 -0.72 -26.36
C VAL A 556 7.01 -1.27 -25.86
N SER A 557 7.41 -2.44 -26.30
CA SER A 557 8.75 -2.97 -26.01
C SER A 557 9.54 -3.23 -27.28
N PHE A 558 10.85 -3.17 -27.16
CA PHE A 558 11.79 -3.53 -28.21
C PHE A 558 12.83 -4.50 -27.65
N GLU A 559 13.02 -5.58 -28.36
CA GLU A 559 14.01 -6.63 -28.10
C GLU A 559 14.88 -6.81 -29.36
N ARG A 560 16.20 -6.89 -29.14
CA ARG A 560 17.19 -7.11 -30.21
C ARG A 560 17.23 -8.54 -30.67
#